data_cf33a3c3ba955f69e95c57a4883c26e7
#
_entry.id   cf33a3c3ba955f69e95c57a4883c26e7
#
_cell.length_a   1.000
_cell.length_b   1.000
_cell.length_c   1.000
_cell.angle_alpha   90.00
_cell.angle_beta   90.00
_cell.angle_gamma   90.00
#
_symmetry.space_group_name_H-M   'P 1'
#
loop_
_entity.id
_entity.type
_entity.pdbx_description
1 polymer ?
#
loop_
_entity_poly.entity_id
_entity_poly.type
_entity_poly.pdbx_seq_one_letter_code
_entity_poly.pdbx_strand_id
1 'polypeptide(L)'
;MANKKTLNEDGVELTKADLRERFDKYNELYFECKLCGCKFFWLSSNHCAYGKYIAQPTKKGLISKIGVARNTIWIEENLRELLVHEMIHMYKRIIEGKAYDGVLGNGRRFRAHCKRLRDRFGLNIRIHGDFGFINKKLYPKTWEKVLLWLIDR
;
A
#
# COMPACT_ATOMS: atom_id res chain seq x y z
N MET A 1 -19.82 -15.67 -10.61
CA MET A 1 -18.83 -14.65 -10.17
C MET A 1 -17.61 -14.76 -11.06
N ALA A 2 -17.21 -13.68 -11.67
CA ALA A 2 -15.95 -13.68 -12.43
C ALA A 2 -14.79 -13.94 -11.47
N ASN A 3 -13.98 -14.97 -11.76
CA ASN A 3 -12.75 -15.22 -11.02
C ASN A 3 -11.80 -14.03 -11.24
N LYS A 4 -11.57 -13.28 -10.17
CA LYS A 4 -10.60 -12.19 -10.22
C LYS A 4 -9.20 -12.77 -10.40
N LYS A 5 -8.53 -12.34 -11.46
CA LYS A 5 -7.19 -12.81 -11.77
C LYS A 5 -6.21 -12.36 -10.69
N THR A 6 -5.48 -13.32 -10.14
CA THR A 6 -4.38 -13.03 -9.21
C THR A 6 -3.12 -12.61 -9.97
N LEU A 7 -2.30 -11.78 -9.32
CA LEU A 7 -1.08 -11.23 -9.92
C LEU A 7 0.18 -12.05 -9.60
N ASN A 8 0.15 -12.82 -8.54
CA ASN A 8 1.31 -13.51 -7.99
C ASN A 8 1.02 -14.93 -7.49
N GLU A 9 0.12 -15.62 -8.15
CA GLU A 9 -0.20 -17.04 -7.88
C GLU A 9 0.39 -17.92 -8.98
N ASP A 10 0.53 -19.23 -8.70
CA ASP A 10 0.99 -20.24 -9.66
C ASP A 10 2.41 -20.02 -10.22
N GLY A 11 3.33 -19.56 -9.37
CA GLY A 11 4.73 -19.37 -9.73
C GLY A 11 5.02 -18.04 -10.44
N VAL A 12 4.01 -17.19 -10.60
CA VAL A 12 4.21 -15.82 -11.08
C VAL A 12 4.58 -14.93 -9.89
N GLU A 13 5.73 -14.28 -9.95
CA GLU A 13 6.15 -13.32 -8.94
C GLU A 13 5.76 -11.91 -9.32
N LEU A 14 5.21 -11.18 -8.35
CA LEU A 14 5.05 -9.74 -8.44
C LEU A 14 6.43 -9.08 -8.31
N THR A 15 6.82 -8.27 -9.26
CA THR A 15 8.14 -7.62 -9.28
C THR A 15 8.07 -6.15 -8.86
N LYS A 16 9.22 -5.57 -8.52
CA LYS A 16 9.30 -4.12 -8.26
C LYS A 16 8.98 -3.30 -9.51
N ALA A 17 9.26 -3.82 -10.69
CA ALA A 17 8.86 -3.20 -11.95
C ALA A 17 7.34 -3.13 -12.10
N ASP A 18 6.62 -4.16 -11.67
CA ASP A 18 5.15 -4.18 -11.63
C ASP A 18 4.60 -3.11 -10.67
N LEU A 19 5.23 -2.93 -9.53
CA LEU A 19 4.87 -1.88 -8.57
C LEU A 19 5.14 -0.49 -9.13
N ARG A 20 6.27 -0.31 -9.81
CA ARG A 20 6.65 0.96 -10.45
C ARG A 20 5.64 1.36 -11.54
N GLU A 21 5.29 0.44 -12.40
CA GLU A 21 4.32 0.68 -13.46
C GLU A 21 2.97 1.15 -12.90
N ARG A 22 2.49 0.48 -11.85
CA ARG A 22 1.24 0.85 -11.19
C ARG A 22 1.33 2.18 -10.46
N PHE A 23 2.42 2.41 -9.75
CA PHE A 23 2.67 3.68 -9.08
C PHE A 23 2.62 4.86 -10.07
N ASP A 24 3.34 4.75 -11.16
CA ASP A 24 3.39 5.82 -12.17
C ASP A 24 2.01 6.07 -12.79
N LYS A 25 1.27 5.01 -13.07
CA LYS A 25 -0.13 5.11 -13.54
C LYS A 25 -1.05 5.79 -12.53
N TYR A 26 -0.99 5.40 -11.27
CA TYR A 26 -1.85 5.97 -10.23
C TYR A 26 -1.45 7.39 -9.86
N ASN A 27 -0.16 7.70 -9.96
CA ASN A 27 0.34 9.06 -9.79
C ASN A 27 -0.25 10.01 -10.84
N GLU A 28 -0.26 9.59 -12.09
CA GLU A 28 -0.91 10.34 -13.17
C GLU A 28 -2.42 10.47 -12.97
N LEU A 29 -3.09 9.35 -12.68
CA LEU A 29 -4.56 9.32 -12.55
C LEU A 29 -5.09 10.08 -11.33
N TYR A 30 -4.43 9.97 -10.18
CA TYR A 30 -4.99 10.39 -8.89
C TYR A 30 -4.22 11.49 -8.19
N PHE A 31 -2.99 11.77 -8.58
CA PHE A 31 -2.11 12.72 -7.88
C PHE A 31 -1.46 13.76 -8.80
N GLU A 32 -1.96 13.91 -10.01
CA GLU A 32 -1.49 14.91 -10.99
C GLU A 32 0.03 14.86 -11.22
N CYS A 33 0.63 13.68 -11.21
CA CYS A 33 2.07 13.44 -11.34
C CYS A 33 2.94 14.14 -10.28
N LYS A 34 2.37 14.48 -9.13
CA LYS A 34 3.06 15.23 -8.07
C LYS A 34 4.00 14.38 -7.22
N LEU A 35 3.88 13.06 -7.27
CA LEU A 35 4.70 12.15 -6.48
C LEU A 35 5.87 11.65 -7.31
N CYS A 36 7.10 11.89 -6.86
CA CYS A 36 8.29 11.44 -7.57
C CYS A 36 9.33 10.89 -6.59
N GLY A 37 10.26 10.08 -7.13
CA GLY A 37 11.39 9.57 -6.37
C GLY A 37 11.05 8.44 -5.39
N CYS A 38 9.93 7.74 -5.55
CA CYS A 38 9.58 6.61 -4.70
C CYS A 38 10.38 5.36 -5.04
N LYS A 39 10.90 4.70 -4.01
CA LYS A 39 11.50 3.37 -4.08
C LYS A 39 10.57 2.33 -3.47
N PHE A 40 10.69 1.09 -3.92
CA PHE A 40 9.89 -0.03 -3.41
C PHE A 40 10.75 -1.04 -2.70
N PHE A 41 10.17 -1.66 -1.67
CA PHE A 41 10.78 -2.78 -0.98
C PHE A 41 9.70 -3.80 -0.59
N TRP A 42 10.14 -5.04 -0.37
CA TRP A 42 9.23 -6.08 0.09
C TRP A 42 9.21 -6.09 1.62
N LEU A 43 8.02 -6.12 2.18
CA LEU A 43 7.88 -6.39 3.61
C LEU A 43 8.24 -7.85 3.85
N SER A 44 9.06 -8.08 4.88
CA SER A 44 9.46 -9.42 5.26
C SER A 44 8.27 -10.23 5.75
N SER A 45 8.39 -11.56 5.73
CA SER A 45 7.38 -12.47 6.26
C SER A 45 7.04 -12.24 7.74
N ASN A 46 7.84 -11.46 8.45
CA ASN A 46 7.63 -11.11 9.85
C ASN A 46 6.81 -9.83 10.06
N HIS A 47 6.50 -9.11 9.00
CA HIS A 47 5.64 -7.94 9.08
C HIS A 47 4.18 -8.32 8.94
N CYS A 48 3.39 -7.76 9.84
CA CYS A 48 1.95 -7.97 9.89
C CYS A 48 1.17 -6.95 9.04
N ALA A 49 1.85 -5.98 8.46
CA ALA A 49 1.25 -4.98 7.58
C ALA A 49 1.30 -5.43 6.13
N TYR A 50 0.25 -5.12 5.36
CA TYR A 50 0.22 -5.37 3.92
C TYR A 50 1.01 -4.33 3.13
N GLY A 51 1.14 -3.14 3.66
CA GLY A 51 1.92 -2.07 3.08
C GLY A 51 2.46 -1.11 4.12
N LYS A 52 3.45 -0.32 3.73
CA LYS A 52 4.06 0.69 4.60
C LYS A 52 4.68 1.80 3.76
N TYR A 53 4.46 3.04 4.18
CA TYR A 53 5.19 4.19 3.66
C TYR A 53 6.27 4.61 4.65
N ILE A 54 7.47 4.86 4.15
CA ILE A 54 8.61 5.37 4.92
C ILE A 54 9.17 6.62 4.24
N ALA A 55 9.30 7.69 4.99
CA ALA A 55 10.09 8.86 4.60
C ALA A 55 11.43 8.80 5.34
N GLN A 56 12.50 8.56 4.60
CA GLN A 56 13.84 8.45 5.15
C GLN A 56 14.62 9.76 4.96
N PRO A 57 15.02 10.43 6.03
CA PRO A 57 15.88 11.62 5.92
C PRO A 57 17.27 11.26 5.39
N THR A 58 17.77 12.04 4.45
CA THR A 58 19.14 11.94 3.95
C THR A 58 19.76 13.35 3.91
N LYS A 59 21.07 13.41 3.66
CA LYS A 59 21.78 14.70 3.47
C LYS A 59 21.24 15.51 2.28
N LYS A 60 20.59 14.85 1.33
CA LYS A 60 20.00 15.46 0.13
C LYS A 60 18.50 15.68 0.22
N GLY A 61 17.86 15.41 1.37
CA GLY A 61 16.44 15.52 1.57
C GLY A 61 15.78 14.19 1.92
N LEU A 62 14.46 14.11 1.78
CA LEU A 62 13.69 12.91 2.09
C LEU A 62 13.68 11.94 0.90
N ILE A 63 13.92 10.68 1.20
CA ILE A 63 13.68 9.57 0.26
C ILE A 63 12.40 8.87 0.66
N SER A 64 11.46 8.75 -0.27
CA SER A 64 10.21 8.02 -0.08
C SER A 64 10.36 6.56 -0.47
N LYS A 65 9.85 5.67 0.37
CA LYS A 65 9.83 4.24 0.14
C LYS A 65 8.45 3.67 0.45
N ILE A 66 7.97 2.81 -0.41
CA ILE A 66 6.74 2.04 -0.19
C ILE A 66 7.08 0.56 -0.11
N GLY A 67 6.72 -0.05 1.02
CA GLY A 67 6.80 -1.48 1.22
C GLY A 67 5.50 -2.17 0.88
N VAL A 68 5.58 -3.34 0.28
CA VAL A 68 4.44 -4.17 -0.09
C VAL A 68 4.66 -5.58 0.45
N ALA A 69 3.62 -6.17 1.02
CA ALA A 69 3.70 -7.54 1.53
C ALA A 69 3.93 -8.52 0.38
N ARG A 70 5.01 -9.29 0.48
CA ARG A 70 5.38 -10.29 -0.52
C ARG A 70 4.52 -11.55 -0.43
N ASN A 71 4.12 -11.89 0.78
CA ASN A 71 3.44 -13.15 1.11
C ASN A 71 1.92 -13.06 1.02
N THR A 72 1.41 -12.14 0.24
CA THR A 72 -0.01 -11.91 0.03
C THR A 72 -0.37 -12.26 -1.41
N ILE A 73 -1.48 -12.92 -1.60
CA ILE A 73 -2.03 -13.13 -2.94
C ILE A 73 -2.76 -11.85 -3.35
N TRP A 74 -2.15 -11.12 -4.27
CA TRP A 74 -2.69 -9.85 -4.74
C TRP A 74 -3.61 -10.04 -5.94
N ILE A 75 -4.76 -9.38 -5.90
CA ILE A 75 -5.58 -9.07 -7.07
C ILE A 75 -5.39 -7.59 -7.42
N GLU A 76 -5.65 -7.20 -8.65
CA GLU A 76 -5.37 -5.86 -9.15
C GLU A 76 -6.02 -4.77 -8.29
N GLU A 77 -7.30 -4.94 -7.93
CA GLU A 77 -8.04 -3.94 -7.13
C GLU A 77 -7.46 -3.77 -5.73
N ASN A 78 -7.03 -4.87 -5.10
CA ASN A 78 -6.46 -4.83 -3.76
C ASN A 78 -5.07 -4.19 -3.76
N LEU A 79 -4.25 -4.51 -4.76
CA LEU A 79 -2.93 -3.89 -4.91
C LEU A 79 -3.05 -2.40 -5.23
N ARG A 80 -3.99 -2.02 -6.08
CA ARG A 80 -4.30 -0.61 -6.35
C ARG A 80 -4.68 0.13 -5.07
N GLU A 81 -5.62 -0.42 -4.32
CA GLU A 81 -6.07 0.19 -3.06
C GLU A 81 -4.91 0.36 -2.08
N LEU A 82 -4.06 -0.65 -1.92
CA LEU A 82 -2.89 -0.56 -1.05
C LEU A 82 -1.90 0.50 -1.53
N LEU A 83 -1.52 0.48 -2.80
CA LEU A 83 -0.57 1.46 -3.34
C LEU A 83 -1.09 2.89 -3.21
N VAL A 84 -2.36 3.12 -3.55
CA VAL A 84 -2.97 4.45 -3.40
C VAL A 84 -3.05 4.86 -1.94
N HIS A 85 -3.36 3.95 -1.02
CA HIS A 85 -3.31 4.20 0.42
C HIS A 85 -1.94 4.73 0.85
N GLU A 86 -0.88 4.05 0.48
CA GLU A 86 0.49 4.46 0.82
C GLU A 86 0.92 5.73 0.07
N MET A 87 0.43 5.93 -1.14
CA MET A 87 0.66 7.15 -1.91
C MET A 87 -0.01 8.38 -1.26
N ILE A 88 -1.14 8.21 -0.59
CA ILE A 88 -1.75 9.28 0.21
C ILE A 88 -0.82 9.68 1.36
N HIS A 89 -0.22 8.73 2.05
CA HIS A 89 0.77 9.02 3.09
C HIS A 89 1.97 9.77 2.53
N MET A 90 2.47 9.34 1.37
CA MET A 90 3.55 10.03 0.66
C MET A 90 3.16 11.46 0.29
N TYR A 91 1.97 11.67 -0.25
CA TYR A 91 1.48 13.00 -0.61
C TYR A 91 1.41 13.95 0.59
N LYS A 92 0.86 13.47 1.69
CA LYS A 92 0.79 14.23 2.93
C LYS A 92 2.18 14.64 3.42
N ARG A 93 3.14 13.74 3.35
CA ARG A 93 4.50 13.99 3.81
C ARG A 93 5.28 14.92 2.90
N ILE A 94 5.24 14.68 1.60
CA ILE A 94 6.10 15.36 0.61
C ILE A 94 5.46 16.64 0.10
N ILE A 95 4.17 16.62 -0.20
CA ILE A 95 3.47 17.76 -0.80
C ILE A 95 2.88 18.67 0.28
N GLU A 96 2.19 18.10 1.27
CA GLU A 96 1.56 18.89 2.33
C GLU A 96 2.51 19.21 3.49
N GLY A 97 3.66 18.56 3.57
CA GLY A 97 4.66 18.78 4.62
C GLY A 97 4.21 18.34 6.01
N LYS A 98 3.27 17.38 6.10
CA LYS A 98 2.70 16.91 7.37
C LYS A 98 3.21 15.51 7.71
N ALA A 99 4.09 15.44 8.69
CA ALA A 99 4.61 14.17 9.20
C ALA A 99 3.58 13.39 10.01
N TYR A 100 2.61 14.09 10.59
CA TYR A 100 1.67 13.52 11.56
C TYR A 100 0.23 13.84 11.20
N ASP A 101 -0.61 12.81 11.25
CA ASP A 101 -2.04 12.93 11.00
C ASP A 101 -2.78 11.82 11.77
N GLY A 102 -3.09 12.09 13.04
CA GLY A 102 -3.68 11.09 13.95
C GLY A 102 -2.69 10.04 14.42
N VAL A 103 -3.14 9.11 15.24
CA VAL A 103 -2.30 8.10 15.92
C VAL A 103 -1.59 7.17 14.92
N LEU A 104 -2.25 6.81 13.81
CA LEU A 104 -1.72 5.90 12.78
C LEU A 104 -1.48 6.58 11.45
N GLY A 105 -1.45 7.91 11.40
CA GLY A 105 -1.33 8.65 10.16
C GLY A 105 -2.59 8.66 9.29
N ASN A 106 -3.71 8.11 9.78
CA ASN A 106 -4.98 7.96 9.07
C ASN A 106 -6.05 8.93 9.59
N GLY A 107 -5.64 10.13 9.97
CA GLY A 107 -6.52 11.14 10.54
C GLY A 107 -7.30 11.93 9.49
N ARG A 108 -7.62 13.17 9.84
CA ARG A 108 -8.50 14.04 9.07
C ARG A 108 -8.02 14.27 7.63
N ARG A 109 -6.71 14.49 7.44
CA ARG A 109 -6.12 14.74 6.12
C ARG A 109 -6.18 13.51 5.22
N PHE A 110 -5.83 12.37 5.77
CA PHE A 110 -5.92 11.10 5.07
C PHE A 110 -7.36 10.81 4.62
N ARG A 111 -8.31 10.99 5.50
CA ARG A 111 -9.75 10.79 5.20
C ARG A 111 -10.28 11.76 4.15
N ALA A 112 -9.77 12.99 4.13
CA ALA A 112 -10.12 13.97 3.10
C ALA A 112 -9.65 13.51 1.71
N HIS A 113 -8.46 12.92 1.60
CA HIS A 113 -7.98 12.33 0.36
C HIS A 113 -8.81 11.11 -0.07
N CYS A 114 -9.18 10.25 0.87
CA CYS A 114 -10.08 9.12 0.59
C CYS A 114 -11.43 9.61 0.04
N LYS A 115 -11.99 10.65 0.62
CA LYS A 115 -13.24 11.27 0.15
C LYS A 115 -13.08 11.82 -1.25
N ARG A 116 -12.01 12.56 -1.52
CA ARG A 116 -11.72 13.13 -2.85
C ARG A 116 -11.64 12.03 -3.92
N LEU A 117 -10.93 10.96 -3.63
CA LEU A 117 -10.75 9.84 -4.56
C LEU A 117 -12.05 9.10 -4.83
N ARG A 118 -12.87 8.93 -3.81
CA ARG A 118 -14.20 8.33 -3.96
C ARG A 118 -15.12 9.22 -4.78
N ASP A 119 -15.20 10.51 -4.47
CA ASP A 119 -16.14 11.43 -5.11
C ASP A 119 -15.76 11.72 -6.57
N ARG A 120 -14.45 11.79 -6.88
CA ARG A 120 -13.97 12.10 -8.24
C ARG A 120 -13.77 10.88 -9.13
N PHE A 121 -13.39 9.76 -8.57
CA PHE A 121 -12.96 8.59 -9.34
C PHE A 121 -13.71 7.31 -8.99
N GLY A 122 -14.62 7.34 -8.03
CA GLY A 122 -15.30 6.13 -7.54
C GLY A 122 -14.36 5.13 -6.85
N LEU A 123 -13.20 5.59 -6.40
CA LEU A 123 -12.19 4.75 -5.80
C LEU A 123 -12.38 4.68 -4.28
N ASN A 124 -12.66 3.49 -3.78
CA ASN A 124 -12.85 3.26 -2.35
C ASN A 124 -11.53 2.81 -1.72
N ILE A 125 -10.95 3.67 -0.90
CA ILE A 125 -9.72 3.38 -0.16
C ILE A 125 -10.07 3.11 1.30
N ARG A 126 -9.82 1.90 1.76
CA ARG A 126 -9.99 1.53 3.17
C ARG A 126 -8.92 2.20 4.02
N ILE A 127 -9.34 2.68 5.16
CA ILE A 127 -8.41 3.26 6.16
C ILE A 127 -7.65 2.13 6.85
N HIS A 128 -8.38 1.08 7.19
CA HIS A 128 -7.84 -0.14 7.78
C HIS A 128 -8.45 -1.33 7.06
N GLY A 129 -7.78 -2.46 7.06
CA GLY A 129 -8.38 -3.67 6.58
C GLY A 129 -7.47 -4.59 5.80
N ASP A 130 -8.09 -5.55 5.19
CA ASP A 130 -7.47 -6.62 4.43
C ASP A 130 -7.39 -6.21 2.96
N PHE A 131 -6.19 -5.91 2.50
CA PHE A 131 -5.94 -5.48 1.12
C PHE A 131 -5.68 -6.64 0.16
N GLY A 132 -5.57 -7.85 0.66
CA GLY A 132 -5.30 -9.02 -0.16
C GLY A 132 -5.53 -10.32 0.59
N PHE A 133 -5.24 -11.40 -0.07
CA PHE A 133 -5.32 -12.74 0.51
C PHE A 133 -3.94 -13.21 0.93
N ILE A 134 -3.87 -13.83 2.11
CA ILE A 134 -2.62 -14.38 2.61
C ILE A 134 -2.26 -15.62 1.80
N ASN A 135 -1.07 -15.64 1.25
CA ASN A 135 -0.56 -16.83 0.59
C ASN A 135 -0.05 -17.83 1.66
N LYS A 136 -0.92 -18.75 2.04
CA LYS A 136 -0.62 -19.74 3.07
C LYS A 136 0.59 -20.62 2.78
N LYS A 137 1.00 -20.75 1.52
CA LYS A 137 2.17 -21.54 1.13
C LYS A 137 3.50 -20.90 1.53
N LEU A 138 3.50 -19.59 1.71
CA LEU A 138 4.70 -18.80 2.05
C LEU A 138 4.83 -18.52 3.54
N TYR A 139 3.77 -18.78 4.33
CA TYR A 139 3.80 -18.60 5.78
C TYR A 139 4.07 -19.91 6.51
N PRO A 140 5.00 -19.93 7.47
CA PRO A 140 5.04 -21.02 8.42
C PRO A 140 3.77 -21.01 9.29
N LYS A 141 3.34 -22.19 9.75
CA LYS A 141 2.08 -22.38 10.52
C LYS A 141 1.92 -21.50 11.76
N THR A 142 3.01 -20.98 12.31
CA THR A 142 3.01 -20.03 13.41
C THR A 142 2.41 -18.67 13.05
N TRP A 143 2.38 -18.32 11.77
CA TRP A 143 1.86 -17.06 11.28
C TRP A 143 0.34 -16.99 11.20
N GLU A 144 -0.32 -18.11 11.04
CA GLU A 144 -1.79 -18.17 11.11
C GLU A 144 -2.29 -17.66 12.47
N LYS A 145 -1.56 -17.95 13.53
CA LYS A 145 -1.89 -17.49 14.89
C LYS A 145 -1.65 -15.98 15.07
N VAL A 146 -0.58 -15.45 14.50
CA VAL A 146 -0.26 -14.02 14.58
C VAL A 146 -1.25 -13.20 13.76
N LEU A 147 -1.64 -13.68 12.60
CA LEU A 147 -2.63 -13.02 11.74
C LEU A 147 -4.02 -13.00 12.35
N LEU A 148 -4.46 -14.11 12.94
CA LEU A 148 -5.71 -14.16 13.69
C LEU A 148 -5.72 -13.18 14.86
N TRP A 149 -4.60 -13.06 15.56
CA TRP A 149 -4.44 -12.11 16.64
C TRP A 149 -4.51 -10.65 16.19
N LEU A 150 -4.09 -10.33 14.97
CA LEU A 150 -4.13 -8.99 14.41
C LEU A 150 -5.48 -8.60 13.82
N ILE A 151 -6.23 -9.58 13.33
CA ILE A 151 -7.58 -9.39 12.80
C ILE A 151 -8.58 -9.15 13.96
N ASP A 152 -8.33 -9.74 15.12
CA ASP A 152 -9.16 -9.60 16.32
C ASP A 152 -8.88 -8.31 17.13
N ARG A 153 -8.01 -7.47 16.67
CA ARG A 153 -7.74 -6.14 17.24
C ARG A 153 -8.30 -5.03 16.37
#